data_a1ec30592653c082f7ab5a257d7dde18
#
_entry.id   a1ec30592653c082f7ab5a257d7dde18
#
_cell.length_a   1.000
_cell.length_b   1.000
_cell.length_c   1.000
_cell.angle_alpha   90.00
_cell.angle_beta   90.00
_cell.angle_gamma   90.00
#
_symmetry.space_group_name_H-M   'P 1'
#
loop_
_entity.id
_entity.type
_entity.pdbx_description
1 polymer ?
#
loop_
_entity_poly.entity_id
_entity_poly.type
_entity_poly.pdbx_seq_one_letter_code
_entity_poly.pdbx_strand_id
1 'polypeptide(L)'
;MRSQLILVVGLVVAGMLIVGPASAAAPYQTKVTASGDAPTWHGDVKSSGGLLHGIRSCERKRLVKMYKRRDGKDRLIGTDLSNRAGRWYVPDEPTRGIYYAKVAGRRAKDKPACAPDQSAIVYVD
;
A
#
# COMPACT_ATOMS: atom_id res chain seq x y z
N MET A 1 -47.66 -20.50 -58.67
CA MET A 1 -46.49 -21.06 -57.99
C MET A 1 -45.75 -19.92 -57.31
N ARG A 2 -45.87 -19.82 -56.03
CA ARG A 2 -45.14 -18.77 -55.24
C ARG A 2 -43.92 -19.39 -54.64
N SER A 3 -42.77 -19.00 -55.16
CA SER A 3 -41.48 -19.34 -54.51
C SER A 3 -41.28 -18.47 -53.30
N GLN A 4 -41.28 -19.07 -52.16
CA GLN A 4 -40.88 -18.39 -50.92
C GLN A 4 -39.36 -18.43 -50.81
N LEU A 5 -38.77 -17.26 -50.88
CA LEU A 5 -37.36 -17.09 -50.59
C LEU A 5 -37.20 -17.05 -49.06
N ILE A 6 -36.59 -18.08 -48.51
CA ILE A 6 -36.23 -18.11 -47.11
C ILE A 6 -34.90 -17.39 -46.99
N LEU A 7 -34.95 -16.20 -46.43
CA LEU A 7 -33.77 -15.42 -46.09
C LEU A 7 -33.23 -15.95 -44.77
N VAL A 8 -32.17 -16.73 -44.82
CA VAL A 8 -31.44 -17.15 -43.61
C VAL A 8 -30.54 -15.99 -43.21
N VAL A 9 -31.00 -15.24 -42.23
CA VAL A 9 -30.15 -14.23 -41.59
C VAL A 9 -29.18 -14.96 -40.64
N GLY A 10 -27.98 -15.16 -41.12
CA GLY A 10 -26.89 -15.66 -40.27
C GLY A 10 -26.47 -14.60 -39.24
N LEU A 11 -26.81 -14.83 -38.00
CA LEU A 11 -26.35 -14.01 -36.89
C LEU A 11 -24.87 -14.33 -36.64
N VAL A 12 -23.99 -13.53 -37.18
CA VAL A 12 -22.57 -13.59 -36.81
C VAL A 12 -22.41 -12.96 -35.44
N VAL A 13 -22.42 -13.78 -34.42
CA VAL A 13 -22.03 -13.35 -33.09
C VAL A 13 -20.50 -13.16 -33.13
N ALA A 14 -20.06 -11.94 -33.41
CA ALA A 14 -18.70 -11.55 -33.21
C ALA A 14 -18.42 -11.59 -31.70
N GLY A 15 -17.81 -12.69 -31.25
CA GLY A 15 -17.32 -12.79 -29.89
C GLY A 15 -16.21 -11.76 -29.72
N MET A 16 -16.53 -10.63 -29.10
CA MET A 16 -15.50 -9.72 -28.61
C MET A 16 -14.75 -10.44 -27.51
N LEU A 17 -13.59 -10.98 -27.85
CA LEU A 17 -12.59 -11.33 -26.85
C LEU A 17 -12.11 -10.00 -26.25
N ILE A 18 -12.69 -9.64 -25.11
CA ILE A 18 -12.17 -8.55 -24.30
C ILE A 18 -10.87 -9.08 -23.71
N VAL A 19 -9.76 -8.85 -24.40
CA VAL A 19 -8.44 -8.98 -23.79
C VAL A 19 -8.33 -7.78 -22.85
N GLY A 20 -8.71 -7.96 -21.58
CA GLY A 20 -8.43 -6.98 -20.56
C GLY A 20 -6.91 -6.74 -20.49
N PRO A 21 -6.44 -5.53 -20.13
CA PRO A 21 -5.03 -5.31 -19.92
C PRO A 21 -4.55 -6.40 -18.95
N ALA A 22 -3.38 -7.00 -19.27
CA ALA A 22 -2.76 -7.95 -18.35
C ALA A 22 -2.75 -7.30 -16.98
N SER A 23 -3.51 -7.85 -16.01
CA SER A 23 -3.56 -7.31 -14.67
C SER A 23 -2.15 -7.32 -14.12
N ALA A 24 -1.61 -6.12 -13.83
CA ALA A 24 -0.38 -6.02 -13.08
C ALA A 24 -0.52 -6.87 -11.81
N ALA A 25 0.52 -7.63 -11.48
CA ALA A 25 0.53 -8.40 -10.25
C ALA A 25 0.12 -7.50 -9.07
N ALA A 26 -0.76 -8.00 -8.21
CA ALA A 26 -1.17 -7.26 -7.04
C ALA A 26 0.07 -6.88 -6.21
N PRO A 27 0.13 -5.65 -5.66
CA PRO A 27 1.24 -5.24 -4.83
C PRO A 27 1.31 -6.10 -3.56
N TYR A 28 2.52 -6.30 -3.06
CA TYR A 28 2.69 -6.89 -1.73
C TYR A 28 2.04 -5.98 -0.69
N GLN A 29 1.29 -6.56 0.21
CA GLN A 29 0.67 -5.82 1.29
C GLN A 29 1.73 -5.32 2.26
N THR A 30 1.47 -4.18 2.85
CA THR A 30 2.36 -3.55 3.81
C THR A 30 1.60 -3.33 5.11
N LYS A 31 2.24 -3.59 6.23
CA LYS A 31 1.75 -3.22 7.55
C LYS A 31 2.80 -2.39 8.26
N VAL A 32 2.48 -1.15 8.56
CA VAL A 32 3.33 -0.28 9.37
C VAL A 32 2.79 -0.22 10.79
N THR A 33 3.68 -0.33 11.76
CA THR A 33 3.36 -0.17 13.18
C THR A 33 4.09 1.04 13.75
N ALA A 34 3.52 1.66 14.76
CA ALA A 34 4.10 2.80 15.44
C ALA A 34 3.94 2.64 16.96
N SER A 35 5.00 2.94 17.68
CA SER A 35 5.03 2.99 19.14
C SER A 35 5.76 4.24 19.59
N GLY A 36 5.24 4.89 20.62
CA GLY A 36 5.85 6.08 21.20
C GLY A 36 6.37 5.79 22.59
N ASP A 37 7.60 5.33 22.68
CA ASP A 37 8.33 5.21 23.95
C ASP A 37 9.33 6.35 24.04
N ALA A 38 9.23 7.18 25.07
CA ALA A 38 10.19 8.26 25.26
C ALA A 38 11.64 7.74 25.21
N PRO A 39 12.55 8.40 24.52
CA PRO A 39 12.39 9.71 23.85
C PRO A 39 12.08 9.65 22.35
N THR A 40 11.48 8.57 21.85
CA THR A 40 11.45 8.34 20.41
C THR A 40 10.14 7.73 19.91
N TRP A 41 9.89 7.90 18.62
CA TRP A 41 8.94 7.11 17.87
C TRP A 41 9.66 6.01 17.11
N HIS A 42 9.11 4.83 17.10
CA HIS A 42 9.67 3.69 16.38
C HIS A 42 8.58 2.71 15.95
N GLY A 43 8.95 1.80 15.10
CA GLY A 43 8.03 0.76 14.65
C GLY A 43 8.65 -0.12 13.59
N ASP A 44 7.79 -0.89 12.94
CA ASP A 44 8.17 -1.83 11.92
C ASP A 44 7.37 -1.60 10.63
N VAL A 45 8.00 -1.94 9.52
CA VAL A 45 7.34 -2.13 8.23
C VAL A 45 7.43 -3.61 7.90
N LYS A 46 6.28 -4.28 7.85
CA LYS A 46 6.17 -5.69 7.49
C LYS A 46 5.49 -5.84 6.14
N SER A 47 5.91 -6.84 5.39
CA SER A 47 5.33 -7.17 4.10
C SER A 47 4.65 -8.53 4.16
N SER A 48 3.55 -8.65 3.45
CA SER A 48 2.86 -9.91 3.24
C SER A 48 2.36 -10.00 1.80
N GLY A 49 2.06 -11.19 1.35
CA GLY A 49 1.58 -11.43 -0.02
C GLY A 49 2.29 -12.61 -0.67
N GLY A 50 1.90 -12.93 -1.90
CA GLY A 50 2.30 -14.18 -2.50
C GLY A 50 1.66 -15.38 -1.79
N LEU A 51 2.26 -16.55 -1.91
CA LEU A 51 1.67 -17.78 -1.35
C LEU A 51 1.90 -17.94 0.15
N LEU A 52 2.98 -17.40 0.72
CA LEU A 52 3.34 -17.65 2.12
C LEU A 52 3.95 -16.46 2.86
N HIS A 53 4.69 -15.59 2.20
CA HIS A 53 5.46 -14.54 2.85
C HIS A 53 5.49 -13.26 2.03
N GLY A 54 5.67 -12.14 2.70
CA GLY A 54 6.07 -10.90 2.07
C GLY A 54 7.52 -10.97 1.60
N ILE A 55 8.00 -9.90 1.01
CA ILE A 55 9.38 -9.81 0.57
C ILE A 55 10.12 -8.71 1.31
N ARG A 56 11.38 -8.96 1.60
CA ARG A 56 12.23 -8.00 2.34
C ARG A 56 12.40 -6.68 1.61
N SER A 57 12.38 -6.67 0.28
CA SER A 57 12.46 -5.44 -0.49
C SER A 57 11.28 -4.49 -0.25
N CYS A 58 10.16 -4.99 0.24
CA CYS A 58 9.02 -4.18 0.67
C CYS A 58 9.06 -3.78 2.14
N GLU A 59 10.02 -4.27 2.89
CA GLU A 59 10.21 -3.93 4.32
C GLU A 59 11.32 -2.93 4.55
N ARG A 60 12.35 -2.95 3.71
CA ARG A 60 13.54 -2.10 3.85
C ARG A 60 13.49 -0.87 2.94
N LYS A 61 14.17 0.19 3.35
CA LYS A 61 14.26 1.46 2.59
C LYS A 61 12.90 2.01 2.20
N ARG A 62 11.92 1.80 3.05
CA ARG A 62 10.60 2.39 2.90
C ARG A 62 10.55 3.71 3.67
N LEU A 63 10.06 4.74 3.01
CA LEU A 63 9.91 6.04 3.65
C LEU A 63 8.70 6.01 4.58
N VAL A 64 8.95 6.15 5.86
CA VAL A 64 7.93 6.27 6.90
C VAL A 64 7.84 7.72 7.33
N LYS A 65 6.63 8.23 7.39
CA LYS A 65 6.32 9.58 7.87
C LYS A 65 5.47 9.47 9.12
N MET A 66 5.90 10.13 10.18
CA MET A 66 5.18 10.19 11.45
C MET A 66 4.39 11.48 11.56
N TYR A 67 3.11 11.38 11.86
CA TYR A 67 2.20 12.53 11.96
C TYR A 67 1.56 12.65 13.33
N LYS A 68 1.35 13.89 13.73
CA LYS A 68 0.46 14.23 14.84
C LYS A 68 -0.86 14.74 14.28
N ARG A 69 -1.97 14.15 14.72
CA ARG A 69 -3.31 14.60 14.34
C ARG A 69 -3.61 15.97 14.94
N ARG A 70 -4.16 16.84 14.11
CA ARG A 70 -4.56 18.20 14.50
C ARG A 70 -5.88 18.55 13.84
N ASP A 71 -6.57 19.56 14.41
CA ASP A 71 -7.68 20.17 13.72
C ASP A 71 -7.19 20.82 12.42
N GLY A 72 -7.79 20.45 11.30
CA GLY A 72 -7.29 20.84 9.99
C GLY A 72 -6.22 19.88 9.48
N LYS A 73 -5.06 20.41 9.09
CA LYS A 73 -3.98 19.62 8.52
C LYS A 73 -3.11 18.97 9.60
N ASP A 74 -2.91 17.66 9.50
CA ASP A 74 -2.02 16.94 10.40
C ASP A 74 -0.57 17.40 10.25
N ARG A 75 0.15 17.43 11.36
CA ARG A 75 1.54 17.89 11.40
C ARG A 75 2.51 16.73 11.17
N LEU A 76 3.39 16.88 10.20
CA LEU A 76 4.52 15.97 10.02
C LEU A 76 5.53 16.19 11.14
N ILE A 77 5.82 15.15 11.92
CA ILE A 77 6.79 15.19 13.01
C ILE A 77 8.19 14.85 12.53
N GLY A 78 8.29 13.85 11.68
CA GLY A 78 9.56 13.41 11.15
C GLY A 78 9.40 12.27 10.17
N THR A 79 10.51 11.90 9.57
CA THR A 79 10.57 10.84 8.57
C THR A 79 11.77 9.94 8.85
N ASP A 80 11.68 8.70 8.44
CA ASP A 80 12.80 7.77 8.43
C ASP A 80 12.66 6.76 7.30
N LEU A 81 13.77 6.25 6.84
CA LEU A 81 13.81 5.08 5.96
C LEU A 81 13.95 3.83 6.80
N SER A 82 13.07 2.86 6.60
CA SER A 82 13.19 1.59 7.30
C SER A 82 14.52 0.90 6.97
N ASN A 83 15.10 0.24 7.94
CA ASN A 83 16.36 -0.48 7.80
C ASN A 83 16.16 -1.88 7.20
N ARG A 84 17.21 -2.69 7.15
CA ARG A 84 17.16 -4.05 6.61
C ARG A 84 16.16 -4.97 7.33
N ALA A 85 15.94 -4.72 8.62
CA ALA A 85 14.98 -5.48 9.42
C ALA A 85 13.55 -4.92 9.32
N GLY A 86 13.34 -3.87 8.53
CA GLY A 86 12.06 -3.19 8.41
C GLY A 86 11.76 -2.23 9.55
N ARG A 87 12.74 -1.90 10.37
CA ARG A 87 12.57 -1.00 11.51
C ARG A 87 12.78 0.44 11.11
N TRP A 88 11.98 1.32 11.67
CA TRP A 88 12.10 2.76 11.49
C TRP A 88 12.11 3.47 12.84
N TYR A 89 12.62 4.67 12.84
CA TYR A 89 12.91 5.44 14.04
C TYR A 89 12.84 6.94 13.75
N VAL A 90 12.08 7.66 14.55
CA VAL A 90 12.01 9.13 14.50
C VAL A 90 12.40 9.67 15.87
N PRO A 91 13.53 10.39 15.97
CA PRO A 91 14.06 10.87 17.25
C PRO A 91 13.31 12.13 17.72
N ASP A 92 12.03 12.01 17.93
CA ASP A 92 11.20 13.08 18.47
C ASP A 92 10.45 12.55 19.70
N GLU A 93 10.44 13.31 20.77
CA GLU A 93 9.82 12.89 22.00
C GLU A 93 8.31 12.88 21.87
N PRO A 94 7.64 11.76 22.20
CA PRO A 94 6.20 11.72 22.22
C PRO A 94 5.63 12.70 23.25
N THR A 95 4.77 13.59 22.78
CA THR A 95 4.03 14.52 23.62
C THR A 95 2.54 14.21 23.55
N ARG A 96 1.77 14.75 24.46
CA ARG A 96 0.32 14.54 24.50
C ARG A 96 -0.33 14.75 23.14
N GLY A 97 -1.10 13.78 22.69
CA GLY A 97 -1.84 13.88 21.44
C GLY A 97 -2.13 12.55 20.78
N ILE A 98 -2.55 12.62 19.53
CA ILE A 98 -2.93 11.48 18.71
C ILE A 98 -1.97 11.43 17.52
N TYR A 99 -1.41 10.26 17.27
CA TYR A 99 -0.36 10.06 16.30
C TYR A 99 -0.61 8.85 15.41
N TYR A 100 0.00 8.86 14.23
CA TYR A 100 0.03 7.72 13.33
C TYR A 100 1.21 7.81 12.38
N ALA A 101 1.63 6.66 11.86
CA ALA A 101 2.66 6.58 10.84
C ALA A 101 2.06 6.23 9.49
N LYS A 102 2.64 6.75 8.43
CA LYS A 102 2.32 6.39 7.05
C LYS A 102 3.56 5.91 6.34
N VAL A 103 3.39 4.89 5.52
CA VAL A 103 4.38 4.46 4.55
C VAL A 103 3.78 4.56 3.16
N ALA A 104 4.49 5.24 2.25
CA ALA A 104 4.03 5.37 0.87
C ALA A 104 4.17 4.05 0.11
N GLY A 105 3.29 3.82 -0.83
CA GLY A 105 3.44 2.74 -1.79
C GLY A 105 4.70 2.92 -2.63
N ARG A 106 5.26 1.82 -3.09
CA ARG A 106 6.42 1.85 -3.98
C ARG A 106 6.12 1.06 -5.25
N ARG A 107 6.33 1.72 -6.37
CA ARG A 107 6.32 1.09 -7.70
C ARG A 107 7.61 1.48 -8.40
N ALA A 108 8.45 0.52 -8.69
CA ALA A 108 9.66 0.71 -9.47
C ALA A 108 9.66 -0.28 -10.63
N LYS A 109 10.23 0.11 -11.76
CA LYS A 109 10.19 -0.65 -13.01
C LYS A 109 10.72 -2.09 -12.86
N ASP A 110 11.75 -2.28 -12.04
CA ASP A 110 12.45 -3.56 -11.89
C ASP A 110 12.28 -4.17 -10.49
N LYS A 111 11.30 -3.68 -9.72
CA LYS A 111 11.06 -4.15 -8.36
C LYS A 111 9.59 -4.47 -8.15
N PRO A 112 9.28 -5.45 -7.32
CA PRO A 112 7.89 -5.70 -6.93
C PRO A 112 7.24 -4.46 -6.34
N ALA A 113 5.96 -4.28 -6.67
CA ALA A 113 5.17 -3.19 -6.09
C ALA A 113 4.89 -3.48 -4.62
N CYS A 114 4.97 -2.45 -3.79
CA CYS A 114 4.65 -2.50 -2.37
C CYS A 114 3.49 -1.55 -2.08
N ALA A 115 2.47 -2.04 -1.40
CA ALA A 115 1.30 -1.23 -1.05
C ALA A 115 1.65 -0.15 -0.02
N PRO A 116 0.94 0.99 -0.02
CA PRO A 116 1.01 1.93 1.08
C PRO A 116 0.27 1.39 2.30
N ASP A 117 0.55 1.95 3.46
CA ASP A 117 -0.19 1.64 4.69
C ASP A 117 -0.14 2.81 5.67
N GLN A 118 -1.11 2.82 6.56
CA GLN A 118 -1.18 3.74 7.69
C GLN A 118 -1.32 2.90 8.97
N SER A 119 -0.53 3.25 9.99
CA SER A 119 -0.58 2.54 11.27
C SER A 119 -1.91 2.76 12.01
N ALA A 120 -2.17 1.91 12.98
CA ALA A 120 -3.15 2.21 14.01
C ALA A 120 -2.80 3.53 14.70
N ILE A 121 -3.82 4.19 15.22
CA ILE A 121 -3.65 5.44 15.97
C ILE A 121 -3.01 5.14 17.32
N VAL A 122 -2.04 5.98 17.69
CA VAL A 122 -1.37 5.92 18.99
C VAL A 122 -1.80 7.14 19.82
N TYR A 123 -2.32 6.88 21.00
CA TYR A 123 -2.69 7.92 21.94
C TYR A 123 -1.57 8.13 22.96
N VAL A 124 -1.17 9.37 23.15
CA VAL A 124 -0.23 9.76 24.21
C VAL A 124 -0.93 10.73 25.14
N ASP A 125 -0.99 10.36 26.40
CA ASP A 125 -1.62 11.14 27.47
C ASP A 125 -0.69 12.23 28.04
#